data_99e555fd48339d2530594eeaafc9e63a
#
_entry.id   99e555fd48339d2530594eeaafc9e63a
#
_cell.length_a   1.000
_cell.length_b   1.000
_cell.length_c   1.000
_cell.angle_alpha   90.00
_cell.angle_beta   90.00
_cell.angle_gamma   90.00
#
_symmetry.space_group_name_H-M   'P 1'
#
loop_
_entity.id
_entity.type
_entity.pdbx_description
1 polymer ?
#
loop_
_entity_poly.entity_id
_entity_poly.type
_entity_poly.pdbx_seq_one_letter_code
_entity_poly.pdbx_strand_id
1 'polypeptide(L)'
;SKQLRYIQNLDLGLNREHVVTLINNPFLMPQFESFKDRLQTQPGIKSVTSAAQGPTWVGENISIDWEGNPTDDALSIDYTVVDYDFFETFGMKIIQGRGFSPEFPTDLKDACVISELTARRMGLENPIGMSITMNHPAWEESFRKAQIIGVVKDFHARTLHTAIKPFVFRMYRPWHQYIFVKVDGTRIPEALGAIESTFKSSVPGYPYRFMFYDEAYNLQYVSEHQLGRLFNVFSLLSVFISCLGLFGLAAYMAEQKTKEIGIRRILGASIPGIATLTTKEFLKWVALAALVAWPVAYYVMSQWLQDFIYRVSIGPLVFCISGGLTLIIALFAVSYQSLKAATANPADSLRYE
;
A
#
# COMPACT_ATOMS: atom_id res chain seq x y z
N SER A 1 -2.96 -9.92 0.68
CA SER A 1 -2.69 -10.13 -0.75
C SER A 1 -1.25 -9.76 -1.08
N LYS A 2 -0.68 -10.33 -2.18
CA LYS A 2 0.68 -9.97 -2.64
C LYS A 2 0.78 -8.48 -3.01
N GLN A 3 -0.27 -7.92 -3.59
CA GLN A 3 -0.32 -6.50 -3.97
C GLN A 3 -0.16 -5.58 -2.76
N LEU A 4 -0.88 -5.83 -1.67
CA LEU A 4 -0.77 -5.01 -0.46
C LEU A 4 0.63 -5.08 0.18
N ARG A 5 1.25 -6.27 0.22
CA ARG A 5 2.64 -6.39 0.70
C ARG A 5 3.64 -5.68 -0.21
N TYR A 6 3.42 -5.72 -1.53
CA TYR A 6 4.25 -5.01 -2.49
C TYR A 6 4.18 -3.51 -2.25
N ILE A 7 2.97 -2.97 -2.07
CA ILE A 7 2.73 -1.55 -1.74
C ILE A 7 3.41 -1.14 -0.42
N GLN A 8 3.31 -1.97 0.62
CA GLN A 8 3.91 -1.68 1.92
C GLN A 8 5.45 -1.66 1.90
N ASN A 9 6.06 -2.46 1.03
CA ASN A 9 7.51 -2.61 0.93
C ASN A 9 8.14 -1.80 -0.20
N LEU A 10 7.37 -1.01 -0.95
CA LEU A 10 7.90 -0.16 -2.01
C LEU A 10 8.73 0.97 -1.40
N ASP A 11 9.91 1.21 -1.97
CA ASP A 11 10.71 2.39 -1.64
C ASP A 11 9.95 3.65 -2.10
N LEU A 12 9.45 4.41 -1.14
CA LEU A 12 8.72 5.65 -1.41
C LEU A 12 9.64 6.84 -1.70
N GLY A 13 10.97 6.66 -1.65
CA GLY A 13 11.94 7.74 -1.73
C GLY A 13 12.06 8.53 -0.42
N LEU A 14 11.47 8.01 0.67
CA LEU A 14 11.53 8.59 2.01
C LEU A 14 11.46 7.51 3.10
N ASN A 15 11.96 7.84 4.29
CA ASN A 15 11.91 6.97 5.47
C ASN A 15 10.83 7.48 6.43
N ARG A 16 9.79 6.69 6.61
CA ARG A 16 8.64 6.97 7.49
C ARG A 16 8.72 6.27 8.86
N GLU A 17 9.66 5.35 9.03
CA GLU A 17 9.79 4.57 10.27
C GLU A 17 10.21 5.44 11.43
N HIS A 18 9.67 5.17 12.61
CA HIS A 18 10.02 5.85 13.86
C HIS A 18 9.87 7.39 13.79
N VAL A 19 8.90 7.90 13.03
CA VAL A 19 8.53 9.31 13.02
C VAL A 19 7.23 9.46 13.82
N VAL A 20 7.31 10.20 14.92
CA VAL A 20 6.15 10.58 15.74
C VAL A 20 5.57 11.86 15.18
N THR A 21 4.27 11.86 14.94
CA THR A 21 3.50 13.00 14.44
C THR A 21 2.66 13.58 15.56
N LEU A 22 2.80 14.87 15.82
CA LEU A 22 1.95 15.65 16.70
C LEU A 22 1.12 16.61 15.87
N ILE A 23 -0.15 16.76 16.22
CA ILE A 23 -0.97 17.85 15.66
C ILE A 23 -0.53 19.12 16.34
N ASN A 24 -0.10 20.09 15.54
CA ASN A 24 0.27 21.40 16.03
C ASN A 24 -0.94 22.11 16.63
N ASN A 25 -0.69 22.95 17.62
CA ASN A 25 -1.73 23.82 18.17
C ASN A 25 -1.27 25.29 18.13
N PRO A 26 -2.22 26.24 18.14
CA PRO A 26 -1.91 27.67 18.01
C PRO A 26 -1.00 28.22 19.10
N PHE A 27 -0.92 27.56 20.27
CA PHE A 27 -0.10 27.99 21.39
C PHE A 27 1.30 27.41 21.36
N LEU A 28 1.52 26.31 20.65
CA LEU A 28 2.84 25.69 20.51
C LEU A 28 3.66 26.34 19.40
N MET A 29 3.03 26.76 18.31
CA MET A 29 3.73 27.31 17.16
C MET A 29 4.57 28.57 17.46
N PRO A 30 4.08 29.54 18.25
CA PRO A 30 4.89 30.70 18.63
C PRO A 30 6.17 30.37 19.41
N GLN A 31 6.21 29.21 20.06
CA GLN A 31 7.37 28.74 20.84
C GLN A 31 8.01 27.47 20.27
N PHE A 32 7.76 27.21 18.98
CA PHE A 32 8.21 25.98 18.31
C PHE A 32 9.73 25.80 18.38
N GLU A 33 10.52 26.85 18.18
CA GLU A 33 11.98 26.76 18.29
C GLU A 33 12.42 26.30 19.68
N SER A 34 11.88 26.92 20.74
CA SER A 34 12.20 26.51 22.10
C SER A 34 11.75 25.07 22.41
N PHE A 35 10.62 24.64 21.84
CA PHE A 35 10.14 23.27 21.95
C PHE A 35 11.09 22.30 21.22
N LYS A 36 11.50 22.64 20.00
CA LYS A 36 12.45 21.89 19.18
C LYS A 36 13.79 21.74 19.88
N ASP A 37 14.37 22.84 20.34
CA ASP A 37 15.67 22.86 21.04
C ASP A 37 15.65 21.95 22.28
N ARG A 38 14.61 22.04 23.10
CA ARG A 38 14.45 21.18 24.28
C ARG A 38 14.30 19.71 23.93
N LEU A 39 13.61 19.38 22.84
CA LEU A 39 13.46 18.00 22.41
C LEU A 39 14.75 17.43 21.83
N GLN A 40 15.48 18.19 21.03
CA GLN A 40 16.73 17.74 20.41
C GLN A 40 17.82 17.37 21.44
N THR A 41 17.75 17.94 22.65
CA THR A 41 18.67 17.57 23.75
C THR A 41 18.26 16.27 24.46
N GLN A 42 17.07 15.72 24.20
CA GLN A 42 16.59 14.54 24.90
C GLN A 42 17.12 13.24 24.28
N PRO A 43 17.41 12.23 25.11
CA PRO A 43 17.86 10.95 24.62
C PRO A 43 16.78 10.26 23.76
N GLY A 44 17.19 9.67 22.64
CA GLY A 44 16.29 8.96 21.72
C GLY A 44 15.60 9.86 20.69
N ILE A 45 15.83 11.19 20.71
CA ILE A 45 15.38 12.12 19.67
C ILE A 45 16.50 12.31 18.64
N LYS A 46 16.21 12.12 17.36
CA LYS A 46 17.16 12.29 16.25
C LYS A 46 17.00 13.61 15.54
N SER A 47 15.77 13.99 15.21
CA SER A 47 15.46 15.27 14.59
C SER A 47 14.04 15.71 14.90
N VAL A 48 13.78 17.01 14.81
CA VAL A 48 12.46 17.63 15.02
C VAL A 48 12.23 18.64 13.91
N THR A 49 11.09 18.55 13.25
CA THR A 49 10.68 19.49 12.20
C THR A 49 9.18 19.74 12.23
N SER A 50 8.72 20.70 11.48
CA SER A 50 7.29 20.96 11.31
C SER A 50 6.94 21.22 9.84
N ALA A 51 5.69 20.99 9.47
CA ALA A 51 5.20 21.24 8.13
C ALA A 51 3.68 21.43 8.10
N ALA A 52 3.17 21.94 6.99
CA ALA A 52 1.73 22.01 6.76
C ALA A 52 1.13 20.62 6.60
N GLN A 53 1.84 19.72 5.93
CA GLN A 53 1.42 18.35 5.65
C GLN A 53 2.62 17.41 5.70
N GLY A 54 2.37 16.14 6.00
CA GLY A 54 3.41 15.12 5.88
C GLY A 54 3.71 14.81 4.41
N PRO A 55 4.89 14.27 4.08
CA PRO A 55 5.33 14.09 2.70
C PRO A 55 4.46 13.12 1.87
N THR A 56 3.60 12.32 2.50
CA THR A 56 2.69 11.39 1.80
C THR A 56 1.21 11.78 1.90
N TRP A 57 0.88 12.98 2.40
CA TRP A 57 -0.51 13.45 2.60
C TRP A 57 -0.83 14.71 1.81
N VAL A 58 -0.08 14.98 0.78
CA VAL A 58 -0.21 16.22 0.03
C VAL A 58 -1.50 16.19 -0.81
N GLY A 59 -2.39 17.14 -0.53
CA GLY A 59 -3.69 17.28 -1.20
C GLY A 59 -3.78 18.48 -2.14
N GLU A 60 -2.84 19.41 -2.05
CA GLU A 60 -2.89 20.70 -2.74
C GLU A 60 -1.94 20.75 -3.93
N ASN A 61 -2.32 21.49 -4.96
CA ASN A 61 -1.47 21.79 -6.11
C ASN A 61 -1.53 23.28 -6.42
N ILE A 62 -0.48 23.75 -7.07
CA ILE A 62 -0.36 25.10 -7.61
C ILE A 62 0.15 25.03 -9.04
N SER A 63 0.04 26.14 -9.76
CA SER A 63 0.74 26.30 -11.01
C SER A 63 2.05 27.07 -10.80
N ILE A 64 3.08 26.63 -11.49
CA ILE A 64 4.37 27.32 -11.52
C ILE A 64 4.71 27.78 -12.93
N ASP A 65 5.45 28.87 -12.99
CA ASP A 65 6.03 29.39 -14.21
C ASP A 65 7.50 29.76 -13.97
N TRP A 66 8.32 29.74 -15.02
CA TRP A 66 9.75 30.05 -14.93
C TRP A 66 10.26 30.72 -16.19
N GLU A 67 11.34 31.44 -16.06
CA GLU A 67 11.99 32.10 -17.19
C GLU A 67 12.52 31.06 -18.18
N GLY A 68 12.12 31.20 -19.46
CA GLY A 68 12.46 30.25 -20.52
C GLY A 68 11.50 29.07 -20.64
N ASN A 69 10.33 29.14 -20.02
CA ASN A 69 9.25 28.17 -20.25
C ASN A 69 8.90 28.13 -21.76
N PRO A 70 9.06 26.98 -22.45
CA PRO A 70 8.81 26.89 -23.89
C PRO A 70 7.33 26.90 -24.25
N THR A 71 6.46 26.71 -23.26
CA THR A 71 5.00 26.73 -23.44
C THR A 71 4.44 27.87 -22.58
N ASP A 72 3.43 28.58 -23.11
CA ASP A 72 2.72 29.60 -22.31
C ASP A 72 1.85 28.96 -21.19
N ASP A 73 1.86 27.62 -21.11
CA ASP A 73 1.09 26.88 -20.12
C ASP A 73 1.88 26.69 -18.82
N ALA A 74 1.31 27.15 -17.71
CA ALA A 74 1.89 26.94 -16.39
C ALA A 74 1.87 25.46 -15.96
N LEU A 75 2.97 24.96 -15.43
CA LEU A 75 3.08 23.57 -14.96
C LEU A 75 2.33 23.39 -13.63
N SER A 76 1.36 22.48 -13.61
CA SER A 76 0.69 22.08 -12.36
C SER A 76 1.60 21.18 -11.52
N ILE A 77 1.79 21.51 -10.25
CA ILE A 77 2.76 20.91 -9.35
C ILE A 77 2.17 20.77 -7.94
N ASP A 78 2.41 19.65 -7.29
CA ASP A 78 2.07 19.48 -5.87
C ASP A 78 3.07 20.29 -5.00
N TYR A 79 2.61 20.80 -3.87
CA TYR A 79 3.46 21.58 -2.99
C TYR A 79 3.17 21.31 -1.51
N THR A 80 4.15 21.61 -0.67
CA THR A 80 3.96 21.74 0.77
C THR A 80 4.92 22.78 1.34
N VAL A 81 4.58 23.30 2.51
CA VAL A 81 5.49 24.18 3.25
C VAL A 81 6.04 23.43 4.45
N VAL A 82 7.36 23.56 4.64
CA VAL A 82 8.15 22.79 5.60
C VAL A 82 9.08 23.70 6.40
N ASP A 83 9.62 23.20 7.50
CA ASP A 83 10.69 23.82 8.25
C ASP A 83 12.05 23.17 7.95
N TYR A 84 13.09 23.67 8.57
CA TYR A 84 14.41 23.06 8.58
C TYR A 84 14.33 21.59 9.02
N ASP A 85 15.33 20.80 8.67
CA ASP A 85 15.46 19.38 9.03
C ASP A 85 14.36 18.46 8.46
N PHE A 86 13.44 18.98 7.63
CA PHE A 86 12.35 18.16 7.06
C PHE A 86 12.89 17.02 6.20
N PHE A 87 13.83 17.33 5.29
CA PHE A 87 14.42 16.32 4.41
C PHE A 87 15.21 15.27 5.18
N GLU A 88 15.94 15.68 6.22
CA GLU A 88 16.68 14.78 7.10
C GLU A 88 15.73 13.89 7.91
N THR A 89 14.69 14.48 8.52
CA THR A 89 13.69 13.76 9.33
C THR A 89 13.04 12.63 8.56
N PHE A 90 12.74 12.86 7.29
CA PHE A 90 12.14 11.86 6.41
C PHE A 90 13.16 11.10 5.53
N GLY A 91 14.46 11.31 5.72
CA GLY A 91 15.51 10.64 4.96
C GLY A 91 15.44 10.91 3.46
N MET A 92 14.90 12.07 3.06
CA MET A 92 14.76 12.46 1.66
C MET A 92 16.11 12.95 1.13
N LYS A 93 16.56 12.38 0.03
CA LYS A 93 17.90 12.64 -0.50
C LYS A 93 17.92 13.88 -1.39
N ILE A 94 18.66 14.91 -1.01
CA ILE A 94 19.01 16.02 -1.91
C ILE A 94 20.07 15.52 -2.90
N ILE A 95 19.81 15.65 -4.19
CA ILE A 95 20.67 15.16 -5.28
C ILE A 95 21.46 16.27 -5.97
N GLN A 96 20.98 17.53 -5.88
CA GLN A 96 21.69 18.73 -6.36
C GLN A 96 21.45 19.87 -5.38
N GLY A 97 22.43 20.76 -5.22
CA GLY A 97 22.31 21.90 -4.33
C GLY A 97 22.23 21.52 -2.84
N ARG A 98 21.34 22.18 -2.09
CA ARG A 98 21.16 22.00 -0.65
C ARG A 98 19.69 22.03 -0.22
N GLY A 99 19.41 21.54 0.97
CA GLY A 99 18.15 21.76 1.67
C GLY A 99 18.08 23.16 2.31
N PHE A 100 16.99 23.45 2.99
CA PHE A 100 16.86 24.67 3.79
C PHE A 100 17.77 24.62 5.01
N SER A 101 18.37 25.77 5.35
CA SER A 101 19.29 25.89 6.49
C SER A 101 19.11 27.21 7.22
N PRO A 102 19.16 27.20 8.56
CA PRO A 102 19.16 28.45 9.36
C PRO A 102 20.35 29.36 9.09
N GLU A 103 21.42 28.84 8.48
CA GLU A 103 22.59 29.64 8.07
C GLU A 103 22.25 30.60 6.93
N PHE A 104 21.14 30.37 6.22
CA PHE A 104 20.68 31.23 5.12
C PHE A 104 19.32 31.83 5.45
N PRO A 105 19.22 32.97 6.12
CA PRO A 105 17.95 33.59 6.51
C PRO A 105 17.02 33.90 5.32
N THR A 106 17.57 34.07 4.13
CA THR A 106 16.82 34.29 2.88
C THR A 106 15.96 33.07 2.48
N ASP A 107 16.30 31.87 2.97
CA ASP A 107 15.53 30.64 2.66
C ASP A 107 14.06 30.76 3.08
N LEU A 108 13.77 31.53 4.11
CA LEU A 108 12.40 31.75 4.60
C LEU A 108 11.48 32.42 3.56
N LYS A 109 12.04 33.21 2.65
CA LYS A 109 11.25 34.02 1.71
C LYS A 109 11.53 33.69 0.25
N ASP A 110 12.81 33.50 -0.08
CA ASP A 110 13.26 33.55 -1.46
C ASP A 110 13.72 32.20 -2.02
N ALA A 111 13.65 31.12 -1.21
CA ALA A 111 14.14 29.82 -1.60
C ALA A 111 13.03 28.78 -1.79
N CYS A 112 13.28 27.84 -2.72
CA CYS A 112 12.49 26.62 -2.86
C CYS A 112 13.38 25.41 -3.18
N VAL A 113 12.88 24.23 -2.83
CA VAL A 113 13.48 22.95 -3.22
C VAL A 113 12.46 22.22 -4.11
N ILE A 114 12.90 21.72 -5.25
CA ILE A 114 12.03 21.02 -6.21
C ILE A 114 12.34 19.52 -6.28
N SER A 115 11.40 18.70 -6.75
CA SER A 115 11.68 17.28 -7.03
C SER A 115 12.44 17.13 -8.36
N GLU A 116 13.12 16.00 -8.52
CA GLU A 116 13.83 15.65 -9.75
C GLU A 116 12.88 15.63 -10.96
N LEU A 117 11.65 15.14 -10.77
CA LEU A 117 10.62 15.14 -11.81
C LEU A 117 10.23 16.57 -12.21
N THR A 118 10.22 17.52 -11.27
CA THR A 118 9.97 18.93 -11.58
C THR A 118 11.06 19.48 -12.50
N ALA A 119 12.33 19.27 -12.15
CA ALA A 119 13.46 19.70 -12.97
C ALA A 119 13.38 19.11 -14.39
N ARG A 120 13.07 17.82 -14.52
CA ARG A 120 12.88 17.15 -15.80
C ARG A 120 11.70 17.72 -16.61
N ARG A 121 10.59 18.05 -15.95
CA ARG A 121 9.42 18.66 -16.62
C ARG A 121 9.68 20.08 -17.09
N MET A 122 10.52 20.81 -16.38
CA MET A 122 11.00 22.14 -16.78
C MET A 122 12.04 22.07 -17.92
N GLY A 123 12.54 20.87 -18.26
CA GLY A 123 13.59 20.70 -19.27
C GLY A 123 14.98 21.17 -18.83
N LEU A 124 15.23 21.20 -17.52
CA LEU A 124 16.44 21.79 -16.92
C LEU A 124 17.39 20.71 -16.40
N GLU A 125 18.63 20.73 -16.89
CA GLU A 125 19.71 19.89 -16.34
C GLU A 125 20.31 20.50 -15.06
N ASN A 126 20.42 21.82 -15.00
CA ASN A 126 20.97 22.57 -13.87
C ASN A 126 19.96 23.62 -13.39
N PRO A 127 18.96 23.23 -12.57
CA PRO A 127 17.93 24.16 -12.11
C PRO A 127 18.37 25.09 -10.98
N ILE A 128 19.51 24.82 -10.32
CA ILE A 128 19.97 25.58 -9.16
C ILE A 128 20.25 27.03 -9.55
N GLY A 129 19.69 27.96 -8.78
CA GLY A 129 19.82 29.41 -9.00
C GLY A 129 18.73 29.99 -9.89
N MET A 130 17.94 29.16 -10.59
CA MET A 130 16.81 29.66 -11.38
C MET A 130 15.66 30.11 -10.48
N SER A 131 14.94 31.13 -10.94
CA SER A 131 13.74 31.63 -10.25
C SER A 131 12.49 31.02 -10.87
N ILE A 132 11.59 30.59 -9.99
CA ILE A 132 10.24 30.16 -10.37
C ILE A 132 9.20 31.08 -9.74
N THR A 133 8.08 31.25 -10.43
CA THR A 133 6.90 31.95 -9.91
C THR A 133 5.82 30.93 -9.60
N MET A 134 5.32 30.94 -8.37
CA MET A 134 4.31 30.03 -7.88
C MET A 134 2.99 30.78 -7.72
N ASN A 135 1.96 30.36 -8.45
CA ASN A 135 0.66 31.02 -8.46
C ASN A 135 -0.27 30.40 -7.40
N HIS A 136 -0.11 30.83 -6.15
CA HIS A 136 -1.00 30.47 -5.06
C HIS A 136 -1.88 31.66 -4.66
N PRO A 137 -3.23 31.48 -4.61
CA PRO A 137 -4.14 32.62 -4.41
C PRO A 137 -3.99 33.29 -3.05
N ALA A 138 -3.60 32.55 -2.02
CA ALA A 138 -3.42 33.09 -0.66
C ALA A 138 -2.03 33.63 -0.36
N TRP A 139 -1.09 33.59 -1.33
CA TRP A 139 0.26 34.10 -1.13
C TRP A 139 0.39 35.53 -1.61
N GLU A 140 1.07 36.35 -0.83
CA GLU A 140 1.46 37.68 -1.24
C GLU A 140 2.39 37.61 -2.46
N GLU A 141 2.37 38.63 -3.29
CA GLU A 141 3.14 38.69 -4.54
C GLU A 141 4.64 38.51 -4.28
N SER A 142 5.14 39.12 -3.20
CA SER A 142 6.55 39.00 -2.75
C SER A 142 6.96 37.57 -2.41
N PHE A 143 6.00 36.71 -1.99
CA PHE A 143 6.24 35.31 -1.62
C PHE A 143 6.08 34.34 -2.79
N ARG A 144 5.50 34.78 -3.91
CA ARG A 144 5.28 33.91 -5.08
C ARG A 144 6.57 33.57 -5.83
N LYS A 145 7.57 34.44 -5.81
CA LYS A 145 8.87 34.15 -6.44
C LYS A 145 9.81 33.43 -5.48
N ALA A 146 10.53 32.45 -6.00
CA ALA A 146 11.59 31.78 -5.25
C ALA A 146 12.68 31.25 -6.16
N GLN A 147 13.90 31.26 -5.64
CA GLN A 147 15.06 30.67 -6.29
C GLN A 147 15.18 29.19 -5.91
N ILE A 148 15.44 28.35 -6.88
CA ILE A 148 15.70 26.92 -6.65
C ILE A 148 17.07 26.78 -6.01
N ILE A 149 17.11 26.29 -4.75
CA ILE A 149 18.35 26.07 -4.01
C ILE A 149 18.76 24.60 -3.94
N GLY A 150 17.81 23.68 -4.24
CA GLY A 150 18.06 22.26 -4.18
C GLY A 150 17.09 21.46 -5.01
N VAL A 151 17.53 20.25 -5.35
CA VAL A 151 16.72 19.22 -5.99
C VAL A 151 16.71 17.99 -5.11
N VAL A 152 15.52 17.54 -4.72
CA VAL A 152 15.32 16.29 -3.98
C VAL A 152 14.98 15.17 -4.95
N LYS A 153 15.48 13.95 -4.67
CA LYS A 153 15.12 12.75 -5.42
C LYS A 153 13.61 12.55 -5.41
N ASP A 154 13.07 12.03 -6.50
CA ASP A 154 11.64 11.74 -6.60
C ASP A 154 11.15 10.84 -5.47
N PHE A 155 9.97 11.14 -4.96
CA PHE A 155 9.31 10.45 -3.87
C PHE A 155 7.80 10.38 -4.10
N HIS A 156 7.12 9.51 -3.38
CA HIS A 156 5.67 9.37 -3.43
C HIS A 156 4.98 10.31 -2.44
N ALA A 157 4.47 11.44 -2.94
CA ALA A 157 3.74 12.43 -2.12
C ALA A 157 2.28 12.08 -1.86
N ARG A 158 1.77 11.02 -2.50
CA ARG A 158 0.38 10.55 -2.41
C ARG A 158 0.36 9.03 -2.30
N THR A 159 -0.84 8.47 -2.23
CA THR A 159 -1.03 7.02 -2.28
C THR A 159 -0.49 6.44 -3.60
N LEU A 160 -0.09 5.18 -3.58
CA LEU A 160 0.47 4.47 -4.74
C LEU A 160 -0.55 4.19 -5.86
N HIS A 161 -1.78 4.68 -5.71
CA HIS A 161 -2.78 4.75 -6.80
C HIS A 161 -2.49 5.88 -7.79
N THR A 162 -1.65 6.86 -7.41
CA THR A 162 -1.29 7.98 -8.28
C THR A 162 0.18 7.93 -8.67
N ALA A 163 0.49 8.36 -9.89
CA ALA A 163 1.87 8.51 -10.33
C ALA A 163 2.59 9.60 -9.49
N ILE A 164 3.91 9.49 -9.41
CA ILE A 164 4.74 10.58 -8.88
C ILE A 164 4.42 11.84 -9.68
N LYS A 165 4.15 12.94 -8.97
CA LYS A 165 3.90 14.26 -9.56
C LYS A 165 5.08 15.19 -9.32
N PRO A 166 5.24 16.20 -10.17
CA PRO A 166 6.15 17.29 -9.90
C PRO A 166 5.85 17.91 -8.52
N PHE A 167 6.90 18.30 -7.78
CA PHE A 167 6.76 18.75 -6.41
C PHE A 167 7.67 19.93 -6.08
N VAL A 168 7.17 20.87 -5.26
CA VAL A 168 7.95 21.98 -4.73
C VAL A 168 7.77 22.13 -3.21
N PHE A 169 8.85 22.41 -2.52
CA PHE A 169 8.89 22.72 -1.10
C PHE A 169 9.22 24.19 -0.89
N ARG A 170 8.53 24.83 0.04
CA ARG A 170 8.79 26.20 0.50
C ARG A 170 8.88 26.22 2.02
N MET A 171 9.42 27.30 2.57
CA MET A 171 9.33 27.57 4.00
C MET A 171 8.23 28.59 4.28
N TYR A 172 7.22 28.23 5.11
CA TYR A 172 6.18 29.15 5.57
C TYR A 172 5.52 28.64 6.84
N ARG A 173 6.10 28.96 7.97
CA ARG A 173 5.66 28.47 9.29
C ARG A 173 4.22 28.75 9.68
N PRO A 174 3.59 29.90 9.30
CA PRO A 174 2.20 30.15 9.68
C PRO A 174 1.19 29.06 9.24
N TRP A 175 1.54 28.24 8.25
CA TRP A 175 0.70 27.15 7.74
C TRP A 175 1.03 25.78 8.30
N HIS A 176 2.01 25.66 9.19
CA HIS A 176 2.40 24.38 9.74
C HIS A 176 1.30 23.82 10.64
N GLN A 177 0.83 22.62 10.34
CA GLN A 177 -0.23 21.92 11.06
C GLN A 177 0.29 20.71 11.86
N TYR A 178 1.49 20.26 11.55
CA TYR A 178 2.08 19.06 12.15
C TYR A 178 3.51 19.30 12.59
N ILE A 179 3.86 18.64 13.69
CA ILE A 179 5.25 18.53 14.15
C ILE A 179 5.66 17.07 14.00
N PHE A 180 6.83 16.84 13.43
CA PHE A 180 7.38 15.52 13.19
C PHE A 180 8.66 15.35 14.00
N VAL A 181 8.71 14.26 14.77
CA VAL A 181 9.83 13.93 15.63
C VAL A 181 10.39 12.57 15.23
N LYS A 182 11.59 12.53 14.67
CA LYS A 182 12.31 11.29 14.39
C LYS A 182 12.89 10.75 15.67
N VAL A 183 12.54 9.52 16.03
CA VAL A 183 13.04 8.89 17.25
C VAL A 183 13.95 7.70 16.94
N ASP A 184 14.80 7.35 17.90
CA ASP A 184 15.59 6.14 17.80
C ASP A 184 14.72 4.91 18.06
N GLY A 185 14.67 3.99 17.09
CA GLY A 185 13.87 2.76 17.18
C GLY A 185 14.21 1.86 18.38
N THR A 186 15.42 2.01 18.96
CA THR A 186 15.84 1.25 20.15
C THR A 186 15.40 1.88 21.46
N ARG A 187 14.95 3.15 21.45
CA ARG A 187 14.64 3.97 22.62
C ARG A 187 13.26 4.63 22.56
N ILE A 188 12.32 4.00 21.86
CA ILE A 188 10.97 4.56 21.62
C ILE A 188 10.25 4.95 22.93
N PRO A 189 10.19 4.11 23.99
CA PRO A 189 9.49 4.49 25.22
C PRO A 189 10.06 5.73 25.88
N GLU A 190 11.38 5.86 25.92
CA GLU A 190 12.07 7.03 26.49
C GLU A 190 11.78 8.29 25.67
N ALA A 191 11.87 8.17 24.35
CA ALA A 191 11.60 9.28 23.43
C ALA A 191 10.15 9.78 23.55
N LEU A 192 9.17 8.86 23.62
CA LEU A 192 7.76 9.22 23.82
C LEU A 192 7.52 9.92 25.14
N GLY A 193 8.15 9.45 26.24
CA GLY A 193 8.09 10.12 27.53
C GLY A 193 8.69 11.54 27.51
N ALA A 194 9.81 11.72 26.81
CA ALA A 194 10.44 13.03 26.61
C ALA A 194 9.56 13.98 25.78
N ILE A 195 8.95 13.47 24.69
CA ILE A 195 8.01 14.25 23.86
C ILE A 195 6.81 14.68 24.69
N GLU A 196 6.19 13.75 25.43
CA GLU A 196 5.01 14.04 26.26
C GLU A 196 5.32 15.09 27.34
N SER A 197 6.41 14.92 28.07
CA SER A 197 6.79 15.83 29.15
C SER A 197 7.10 17.25 28.62
N THR A 198 7.82 17.32 27.49
CA THR A 198 8.15 18.58 26.84
C THR A 198 6.91 19.27 26.28
N PHE A 199 5.98 18.50 25.67
CA PHE A 199 4.70 19.02 25.19
C PHE A 199 3.85 19.59 26.33
N LYS A 200 3.63 18.81 27.41
CA LYS A 200 2.84 19.24 28.56
C LYS A 200 3.41 20.47 29.26
N SER A 201 4.72 20.61 29.31
CA SER A 201 5.38 21.80 29.87
C SER A 201 5.30 23.01 28.96
N SER A 202 5.22 22.81 27.65
CA SER A 202 5.10 23.91 26.66
C SER A 202 3.67 24.45 26.57
N VAL A 203 2.66 23.57 26.61
CA VAL A 203 1.25 23.91 26.46
C VAL A 203 0.41 23.22 27.55
N PRO A 204 0.50 23.69 28.81
CA PRO A 204 -0.26 23.10 29.92
C PRO A 204 -1.76 23.10 29.64
N GLY A 205 -2.44 22.01 30.00
CA GLY A 205 -3.88 21.88 29.84
C GLY A 205 -4.35 21.40 28.46
N TYR A 206 -3.46 21.33 27.47
CA TYR A 206 -3.80 20.74 26.18
C TYR A 206 -3.65 19.21 26.16
N PRO A 207 -4.57 18.49 25.51
CA PRO A 207 -4.45 17.04 25.41
C PRO A 207 -3.27 16.64 24.51
N TYR A 208 -2.34 15.88 25.08
CA TYR A 208 -1.26 15.27 24.30
C TYR A 208 -1.82 14.13 23.45
N ARG A 209 -1.67 14.23 22.15
CA ARG A 209 -2.03 13.18 21.19
C ARG A 209 -0.90 13.05 20.17
N PHE A 210 -0.51 11.84 19.92
CA PHE A 210 0.48 11.52 18.90
C PHE A 210 0.02 10.32 18.07
N MET A 211 0.62 10.16 16.92
CA MET A 211 0.47 9.00 16.05
C MET A 211 1.82 8.72 15.40
N PHE A 212 2.16 7.46 15.20
CA PHE A 212 3.29 7.16 14.34
C PHE A 212 2.95 7.45 12.89
N TYR A 213 3.90 8.00 12.14
CA TYR A 213 3.67 8.42 10.76
C TYR A 213 3.36 7.22 9.83
N ASP A 214 3.96 6.07 10.07
CA ASP A 214 3.67 4.82 9.37
C ASP A 214 2.26 4.31 9.67
N GLU A 215 1.74 4.45 10.89
CA GLU A 215 0.34 4.15 11.21
C GLU A 215 -0.60 5.08 10.45
N ALA A 216 -0.34 6.37 10.46
CA ALA A 216 -1.12 7.35 9.72
C ALA A 216 -1.12 7.09 8.21
N TYR A 217 0.03 6.70 7.65
CA TYR A 217 0.12 6.25 6.26
C TYR A 217 -0.72 5.00 5.99
N ASN A 218 -0.68 4.02 6.89
CA ASN A 218 -1.46 2.79 6.76
C ASN A 218 -2.98 3.03 6.85
N LEU A 219 -3.42 4.07 7.55
CA LEU A 219 -4.84 4.46 7.59
C LEU A 219 -5.39 4.82 6.21
N GLN A 220 -4.55 5.28 5.28
CA GLN A 220 -4.96 5.57 3.91
C GLN A 220 -5.34 4.31 3.12
N TYR A 221 -4.92 3.12 3.58
CA TYR A 221 -5.17 1.82 2.95
C TYR A 221 -6.14 0.94 3.75
N VAL A 222 -6.88 1.51 4.71
CA VAL A 222 -7.84 0.74 5.54
C VAL A 222 -8.92 0.09 4.69
N SER A 223 -9.43 0.80 3.66
CA SER A 223 -10.46 0.27 2.75
C SER A 223 -9.95 -0.97 2.00
N GLU A 224 -8.72 -0.95 1.51
CA GLU A 224 -8.10 -2.08 0.82
C GLU A 224 -7.87 -3.27 1.76
N HIS A 225 -7.48 -3.00 3.00
CA HIS A 225 -7.35 -4.05 4.02
C HIS A 225 -8.70 -4.69 4.37
N GLN A 226 -9.76 -3.89 4.49
CA GLN A 226 -11.12 -4.38 4.73
C GLN A 226 -11.62 -5.22 3.55
N LEU A 227 -11.46 -4.71 2.31
CA LEU A 227 -11.79 -5.47 1.09
C LEU A 227 -11.02 -6.80 1.04
N GLY A 228 -9.72 -6.78 1.36
CA GLY A 228 -8.90 -7.98 1.41
C GLY A 228 -9.41 -9.01 2.41
N ARG A 229 -9.90 -8.60 3.59
CA ARG A 229 -10.53 -9.49 4.58
C ARG A 229 -11.85 -10.07 4.06
N LEU A 230 -12.70 -9.23 3.47
CA LEU A 230 -13.97 -9.67 2.88
C LEU A 230 -13.72 -10.71 1.78
N PHE A 231 -12.80 -10.45 0.86
CA PHE A 231 -12.43 -11.41 -0.18
C PHE A 231 -11.94 -12.74 0.38
N ASN A 232 -11.15 -12.74 1.46
CA ASN A 232 -10.71 -13.98 2.09
C ASN A 232 -11.88 -14.77 2.68
N VAL A 233 -12.82 -14.11 3.37
CA VAL A 233 -14.00 -14.76 3.94
C VAL A 233 -14.89 -15.35 2.83
N PHE A 234 -15.22 -14.56 1.80
CA PHE A 234 -16.03 -15.03 0.68
C PHE A 234 -15.34 -16.13 -0.13
N SER A 235 -14.03 -16.07 -0.30
CA SER A 235 -13.28 -17.15 -0.95
C SER A 235 -13.35 -18.45 -0.17
N LEU A 236 -13.20 -18.40 1.17
CA LEU A 236 -13.33 -19.56 2.02
C LEU A 236 -14.75 -20.16 1.94
N LEU A 237 -15.78 -19.29 1.99
CA LEU A 237 -17.17 -19.71 1.86
C LEU A 237 -17.44 -20.35 0.49
N SER A 238 -16.92 -19.74 -0.59
CA SER A 238 -17.04 -20.28 -1.95
C SER A 238 -16.38 -21.65 -2.10
N VAL A 239 -15.20 -21.84 -1.52
CA VAL A 239 -14.52 -23.16 -1.49
C VAL A 239 -15.37 -24.17 -0.73
N PHE A 240 -15.92 -23.81 0.42
CA PHE A 240 -16.77 -24.68 1.23
C PHE A 240 -18.03 -25.12 0.45
N ILE A 241 -18.75 -24.18 -0.17
CA ILE A 241 -19.94 -24.48 -0.99
C ILE A 241 -19.57 -25.36 -2.18
N SER A 242 -18.44 -25.08 -2.84
CA SER A 242 -17.95 -25.90 -3.96
C SER A 242 -17.60 -27.32 -3.52
N CYS A 243 -17.01 -27.51 -2.34
CA CYS A 243 -16.75 -28.83 -1.76
C CYS A 243 -18.03 -29.58 -1.48
N LEU A 244 -19.07 -28.93 -0.93
CA LEU A 244 -20.38 -29.54 -0.71
C LEU A 244 -21.05 -29.96 -2.04
N GLY A 245 -20.97 -29.09 -3.06
CA GLY A 245 -21.48 -29.39 -4.40
C GLY A 245 -20.78 -30.59 -5.05
N LEU A 246 -19.45 -30.62 -5.00
CA LEU A 246 -18.65 -31.74 -5.49
C LEU A 246 -18.95 -33.03 -4.72
N PHE A 247 -19.08 -32.96 -3.40
CA PHE A 247 -19.40 -34.10 -2.55
C PHE A 247 -20.80 -34.66 -2.87
N GLY A 248 -21.82 -33.79 -3.01
CA GLY A 248 -23.17 -34.18 -3.38
C GLY A 248 -23.24 -34.81 -4.78
N LEU A 249 -22.55 -34.21 -5.77
CA LEU A 249 -22.50 -34.75 -7.12
C LEU A 249 -21.78 -36.11 -7.17
N ALA A 250 -20.68 -36.26 -6.42
CA ALA A 250 -19.96 -37.52 -6.31
C ALA A 250 -20.81 -38.61 -5.66
N ALA A 251 -21.58 -38.27 -4.62
CA ALA A 251 -22.52 -39.20 -3.99
C ALA A 251 -23.62 -39.66 -4.96
N TYR A 252 -24.24 -38.72 -5.66
CA TYR A 252 -25.26 -39.00 -6.66
C TYR A 252 -24.77 -39.91 -7.80
N MET A 253 -23.58 -39.60 -8.36
CA MET A 253 -23.00 -40.44 -9.41
C MET A 253 -22.55 -41.81 -8.90
N ALA A 254 -22.08 -41.91 -7.66
CA ALA A 254 -21.76 -43.20 -7.05
C ALA A 254 -23.02 -44.07 -6.90
N GLU A 255 -24.16 -43.49 -6.48
CA GLU A 255 -25.45 -44.16 -6.37
C GLU A 255 -25.96 -44.61 -7.75
N GLN A 256 -25.91 -43.72 -8.76
CA GLN A 256 -26.34 -44.05 -10.13
C GLN A 256 -25.49 -45.17 -10.77
N LYS A 257 -24.20 -45.27 -10.43
CA LYS A 257 -23.29 -46.31 -10.93
C LYS A 257 -23.22 -47.57 -10.04
N THR A 258 -23.99 -47.65 -8.97
CA THR A 258 -23.95 -48.75 -8.00
C THR A 258 -24.13 -50.11 -8.64
N LYS A 259 -25.09 -50.24 -9.59
CA LYS A 259 -25.34 -51.48 -10.35
C LYS A 259 -24.15 -51.88 -11.25
N GLU A 260 -23.55 -50.90 -11.94
CA GLU A 260 -22.35 -51.11 -12.79
C GLU A 260 -21.13 -51.51 -11.93
N ILE A 261 -20.94 -50.85 -10.80
CA ILE A 261 -19.87 -51.15 -9.83
C ILE A 261 -20.04 -52.55 -9.25
N GLY A 262 -21.29 -52.94 -8.90
CA GLY A 262 -21.62 -54.27 -8.40
C GLY A 262 -21.29 -55.37 -9.42
N ILE A 263 -21.70 -55.23 -10.68
CA ILE A 263 -21.41 -56.19 -11.76
C ILE A 263 -19.90 -56.31 -11.97
N ARG A 264 -19.16 -55.22 -12.05
CA ARG A 264 -17.70 -55.25 -12.23
C ARG A 264 -16.98 -55.93 -11.05
N ARG A 265 -17.51 -55.76 -9.83
CA ARG A 265 -16.96 -56.40 -8.63
C ARG A 265 -17.15 -57.91 -8.63
N ILE A 266 -18.30 -58.37 -9.07
CA ILE A 266 -18.60 -59.83 -9.24
C ILE A 266 -17.67 -60.42 -10.33
N LEU A 267 -17.37 -59.65 -11.38
CA LEU A 267 -16.43 -60.05 -12.45
C LEU A 267 -14.95 -59.94 -12.06
N GLY A 268 -14.64 -59.66 -10.79
CA GLY A 268 -13.28 -59.65 -10.25
C GLY A 268 -12.52 -58.32 -10.31
N ALA A 269 -13.21 -57.21 -10.61
CA ALA A 269 -12.54 -55.87 -10.57
C ALA A 269 -12.13 -55.50 -9.16
N SER A 270 -10.90 -55.00 -9.01
CA SER A 270 -10.37 -54.52 -7.72
C SER A 270 -11.02 -53.20 -7.30
N ILE A 271 -11.17 -52.98 -5.98
CA ILE A 271 -11.72 -51.73 -5.42
C ILE A 271 -10.90 -50.52 -5.89
N PRO A 272 -9.54 -50.52 -5.88
CA PRO A 272 -8.76 -49.41 -6.41
C PRO A 272 -8.98 -49.13 -7.90
N GLY A 273 -9.20 -50.17 -8.71
CA GLY A 273 -9.48 -50.03 -10.14
C GLY A 273 -10.80 -49.31 -10.41
N ILE A 274 -11.87 -49.64 -9.66
CA ILE A 274 -13.18 -49.00 -9.76
C ILE A 274 -13.08 -47.52 -9.29
N ALA A 275 -12.44 -47.28 -8.14
CA ALA A 275 -12.24 -45.94 -7.62
C ALA A 275 -11.45 -45.06 -8.61
N THR A 276 -10.41 -45.60 -9.24
CA THR A 276 -9.62 -44.84 -10.23
C THR A 276 -10.42 -44.46 -11.47
N LEU A 277 -11.29 -45.36 -11.95
CA LEU A 277 -12.17 -45.09 -13.11
C LEU A 277 -13.15 -43.95 -12.84
N THR A 278 -13.82 -44.01 -11.69
CA THR A 278 -14.76 -42.96 -11.26
C THR A 278 -14.08 -41.63 -11.05
N THR A 279 -12.91 -41.65 -10.41
CA THR A 279 -12.11 -40.44 -10.17
C THR A 279 -11.63 -39.77 -11.46
N LYS A 280 -11.23 -40.58 -12.50
CA LYS A 280 -10.81 -40.02 -13.81
C LYS A 280 -11.93 -39.27 -14.52
N GLU A 281 -13.17 -39.74 -14.44
CA GLU A 281 -14.33 -39.06 -15.04
C GLU A 281 -14.56 -37.68 -14.37
N PHE A 282 -14.50 -37.62 -13.05
CA PHE A 282 -14.59 -36.34 -12.31
C PHE A 282 -13.49 -35.37 -12.62
N LEU A 283 -12.26 -35.85 -12.68
CA LEU A 283 -11.08 -35.00 -13.00
C LEU A 283 -11.21 -34.33 -14.36
N LYS A 284 -11.82 -34.96 -15.35
CA LYS A 284 -12.09 -34.35 -16.66
C LYS A 284 -12.99 -33.12 -16.53
N TRP A 285 -14.06 -33.21 -15.75
CA TRP A 285 -14.98 -32.09 -15.54
C TRP A 285 -14.33 -30.95 -14.74
N VAL A 286 -13.53 -31.28 -13.74
CA VAL A 286 -12.76 -30.28 -12.97
C VAL A 286 -11.72 -29.58 -13.86
N ALA A 287 -11.02 -30.33 -14.73
CA ALA A 287 -10.08 -29.77 -15.68
C ALA A 287 -10.76 -28.85 -16.70
N LEU A 288 -11.93 -29.27 -17.24
CA LEU A 288 -12.71 -28.44 -18.16
C LEU A 288 -13.18 -27.14 -17.50
N ALA A 289 -13.69 -27.25 -16.26
CA ALA A 289 -14.07 -26.07 -15.48
C ALA A 289 -12.88 -25.12 -15.23
N ALA A 290 -11.69 -25.64 -14.92
CA ALA A 290 -10.48 -24.85 -14.75
C ALA A 290 -10.05 -24.11 -16.03
N LEU A 291 -10.17 -24.76 -17.20
CA LEU A 291 -9.87 -24.15 -18.51
C LEU A 291 -10.76 -22.94 -18.80
N VAL A 292 -11.98 -22.91 -18.30
CA VAL A 292 -12.90 -21.76 -18.44
C VAL A 292 -12.66 -20.74 -17.32
N ALA A 293 -12.46 -21.22 -16.09
CA ALA A 293 -12.32 -20.33 -14.92
C ALA A 293 -11.03 -19.51 -14.95
N TRP A 294 -9.90 -20.05 -15.42
CA TRP A 294 -8.62 -19.35 -15.44
C TRP A 294 -8.60 -18.12 -16.35
N PRO A 295 -9.05 -18.16 -17.61
CA PRO A 295 -9.15 -16.95 -18.44
C PRO A 295 -10.05 -15.88 -17.85
N VAL A 296 -11.22 -16.29 -17.31
CA VAL A 296 -12.17 -15.36 -16.67
C VAL A 296 -11.53 -14.71 -15.43
N ALA A 297 -10.91 -15.51 -14.56
CA ALA A 297 -10.22 -15.00 -13.38
C ALA A 297 -9.06 -14.06 -13.73
N TYR A 298 -8.29 -14.40 -14.78
CA TYR A 298 -7.21 -13.54 -15.28
C TYR A 298 -7.77 -12.21 -15.77
N TYR A 299 -8.84 -12.22 -16.56
CA TYR A 299 -9.46 -11.00 -17.09
C TYR A 299 -9.97 -10.11 -15.96
N VAL A 300 -10.79 -10.64 -15.05
CA VAL A 300 -11.34 -9.86 -13.93
C VAL A 300 -10.23 -9.30 -13.03
N MET A 301 -9.23 -10.12 -12.70
CA MET A 301 -8.14 -9.68 -11.86
C MET A 301 -7.23 -8.67 -12.55
N SER A 302 -7.03 -8.79 -13.87
CA SER A 302 -6.24 -7.81 -14.64
C SER A 302 -6.95 -6.47 -14.71
N GLN A 303 -8.28 -6.44 -14.85
CA GLN A 303 -9.07 -5.21 -14.80
C GLN A 303 -8.93 -4.52 -13.42
N TRP A 304 -9.10 -5.27 -12.34
CA TRP A 304 -8.94 -4.73 -10.99
C TRP A 304 -7.53 -4.18 -10.73
N LEU A 305 -6.50 -4.84 -11.26
CA LEU A 305 -5.12 -4.36 -11.14
C LEU A 305 -4.83 -3.11 -11.97
N GLN A 306 -5.65 -2.77 -12.96
CA GLN A 306 -5.47 -1.55 -13.74
C GLN A 306 -5.69 -0.27 -12.93
N ASP A 307 -6.46 -0.36 -11.84
CA ASP A 307 -6.67 0.76 -10.91
C ASP A 307 -5.39 1.13 -10.11
N PHE A 308 -4.37 0.26 -10.17
CA PHE A 308 -3.08 0.50 -9.51
C PHE A 308 -2.00 0.84 -10.54
N ILE A 309 -1.29 1.94 -10.35
CA ILE A 309 -0.14 2.30 -11.19
C ILE A 309 1.02 1.31 -10.94
N TYR A 310 1.26 0.99 -9.67
CA TYR A 310 2.26 0.01 -9.24
C TYR A 310 1.59 -1.33 -8.97
N ARG A 311 1.62 -2.22 -9.96
CA ARG A 311 0.90 -3.50 -9.95
C ARG A 311 1.85 -4.69 -9.97
N VAL A 312 1.46 -5.74 -9.25
CA VAL A 312 2.13 -7.03 -9.30
C VAL A 312 1.67 -7.78 -10.56
N SER A 313 2.58 -8.38 -11.29
CA SER A 313 2.24 -9.25 -12.41
C SER A 313 1.56 -10.54 -11.92
N ILE A 314 0.45 -10.92 -12.57
CA ILE A 314 -0.22 -12.19 -12.32
C ILE A 314 0.56 -13.28 -13.05
N GLY A 315 1.47 -13.92 -12.33
CA GLY A 315 2.24 -15.03 -12.89
C GLY A 315 1.43 -16.33 -12.98
N PRO A 316 1.81 -17.27 -13.89
CA PRO A 316 1.14 -18.56 -14.06
C PRO A 316 1.16 -19.44 -12.80
N LEU A 317 2.11 -19.20 -11.90
CA LEU A 317 2.27 -19.95 -10.65
C LEU A 317 1.00 -19.88 -9.76
N VAL A 318 0.29 -18.74 -9.75
CA VAL A 318 -0.96 -18.60 -8.96
C VAL A 318 -2.03 -19.54 -9.48
N PHE A 319 -2.16 -19.69 -10.79
CA PHE A 319 -3.11 -20.60 -11.42
C PHE A 319 -2.73 -22.07 -11.18
N CYS A 320 -1.44 -22.41 -11.27
CA CYS A 320 -0.95 -23.76 -10.96
C CYS A 320 -1.24 -24.14 -9.50
N ILE A 321 -0.99 -23.24 -8.53
CA ILE A 321 -1.26 -23.50 -7.11
C ILE A 321 -2.77 -23.64 -6.87
N SER A 322 -3.59 -22.73 -7.39
CA SER A 322 -5.05 -22.80 -7.21
C SER A 322 -5.65 -24.03 -7.88
N GLY A 323 -5.22 -24.38 -9.11
CA GLY A 323 -5.63 -25.58 -9.81
C GLY A 323 -5.21 -26.85 -9.08
N GLY A 324 -3.96 -26.90 -8.60
CA GLY A 324 -3.47 -28.02 -7.80
C GLY A 324 -4.28 -28.23 -6.51
N LEU A 325 -4.57 -27.14 -5.80
CA LEU A 325 -5.41 -27.21 -4.59
C LEU A 325 -6.83 -27.70 -4.90
N THR A 326 -7.45 -27.19 -5.96
CA THR A 326 -8.77 -27.62 -6.41
C THR A 326 -8.78 -29.11 -6.78
N LEU A 327 -7.75 -29.59 -7.49
CA LEU A 327 -7.60 -31.01 -7.83
C LEU A 327 -7.45 -31.88 -6.57
N ILE A 328 -6.66 -31.47 -5.60
CA ILE A 328 -6.49 -32.20 -4.33
C ILE A 328 -7.82 -32.30 -3.59
N ILE A 329 -8.56 -31.20 -3.46
CA ILE A 329 -9.87 -31.18 -2.81
C ILE A 329 -10.86 -32.12 -3.54
N ALA A 330 -10.91 -32.02 -4.87
CA ALA A 330 -11.77 -32.90 -5.69
C ALA A 330 -11.39 -34.38 -5.54
N LEU A 331 -10.09 -34.70 -5.53
CA LEU A 331 -9.60 -36.05 -5.29
C LEU A 331 -10.04 -36.61 -3.94
N PHE A 332 -9.92 -35.83 -2.87
CA PHE A 332 -10.38 -36.27 -1.54
C PHE A 332 -11.87 -36.51 -1.51
N ALA A 333 -12.70 -35.60 -2.02
CA ALA A 333 -14.14 -35.70 -2.03
C ALA A 333 -14.62 -36.94 -2.82
N VAL A 334 -14.06 -37.11 -4.04
CA VAL A 334 -14.47 -38.23 -4.93
C VAL A 334 -13.92 -39.55 -4.42
N SER A 335 -12.69 -39.64 -3.94
CA SER A 335 -12.11 -40.88 -3.42
C SER A 335 -12.88 -41.41 -2.23
N TYR A 336 -13.31 -40.54 -1.32
CA TYR A 336 -14.13 -40.93 -0.18
C TYR A 336 -15.46 -41.57 -0.63
N GLN A 337 -16.19 -40.94 -1.56
CA GLN A 337 -17.45 -41.45 -2.06
C GLN A 337 -17.27 -42.71 -2.90
N SER A 338 -16.24 -42.78 -3.73
CA SER A 338 -15.94 -43.99 -4.54
C SER A 338 -15.57 -45.20 -3.68
N LEU A 339 -14.80 -44.98 -2.61
CA LEU A 339 -14.47 -46.02 -1.63
C LEU A 339 -15.72 -46.49 -0.90
N LYS A 340 -16.58 -45.56 -0.46
CA LYS A 340 -17.86 -45.91 0.20
C LYS A 340 -18.76 -46.74 -0.70
N ALA A 341 -18.92 -46.36 -1.98
CA ALA A 341 -19.71 -47.12 -2.97
C ALA A 341 -19.09 -48.50 -3.29
N ALA A 342 -17.76 -48.56 -3.42
CA ALA A 342 -17.04 -49.81 -3.72
C ALA A 342 -17.03 -50.80 -2.54
N THR A 343 -17.17 -50.34 -1.30
CA THR A 343 -17.25 -51.17 -0.09
C THR A 343 -18.67 -51.57 0.28
N ALA A 344 -19.70 -51.02 -0.37
CA ALA A 344 -21.07 -51.42 -0.18
C ALA A 344 -21.29 -52.90 -0.57
N ASN A 345 -22.22 -53.59 0.12
CA ASN A 345 -22.47 -55.02 -0.08
C ASN A 345 -23.05 -55.25 -1.47
N PRO A 346 -22.41 -56.08 -2.36
CA PRO A 346 -22.91 -56.31 -3.71
C PRO A 346 -24.30 -56.94 -3.77
N ALA A 347 -24.69 -57.72 -2.74
CA ALA A 347 -25.99 -58.37 -2.67
C ALA A 347 -27.13 -57.36 -2.48
N ASP A 348 -26.90 -56.27 -1.73
CA ASP A 348 -27.90 -55.21 -1.53
C ASP A 348 -28.02 -54.33 -2.78
N SER A 349 -26.93 -54.17 -3.55
CA SER A 349 -26.90 -53.37 -4.79
C SER A 349 -27.73 -53.98 -5.95
N LEU A 350 -27.98 -55.31 -5.92
CA LEU A 350 -28.74 -56.02 -6.93
C LEU A 350 -30.21 -56.29 -6.51
N ARG A 351 -30.58 -56.00 -5.24
CA ARG A 351 -31.89 -56.26 -4.67
C ARG A 351 -32.88 -55.11 -4.76
N TYR A 352 -32.41 -53.91 -5.18
CA TYR A 352 -33.26 -52.76 -5.40
C TYR A 352 -33.90 -52.82 -6.81
N GLU A 353 -35.03 -53.45 -6.91
CA GLU A 353 -36.13 -53.18 -7.81
C GLU A 353 -37.29 -52.62 -7.02
#